data_1072b6edd1733b36d33be67d8df8b28b
#
_entry.id   1072b6edd1733b36d33be67d8df8b28b
#
_cell.length_a   1.000
_cell.length_b   1.000
_cell.length_c   1.000
_cell.angle_alpha   90.00
_cell.angle_beta   90.00
_cell.angle_gamma   90.00
#
_symmetry.space_group_name_H-M   'P 1'
#
loop_
_entity.id
_entity.type
_entity.pdbx_description
1 polymer ?
#
loop_
_entity_poly.entity_id
_entity_poly.type
_entity_poly.pdbx_seq_one_letter_code
_entity_poly.pdbx_strand_id
1 'polypeptide(L)'
;MKEKLKNVFFKFWYWYLSSIDKNAEVIFMNYGYSKDNYKIGLNETDEKNRYSIQLYHLVATSVYIAGENILEVGCGRGGGLSYINRYLSPSLVTGVDLNKKAINFCNKKYSSERIKFLKANAQKLNFQKDSFDVVINVESSHRYSQIDLFINEVYRVLKPGGFFSLLILGIILRSENLTLNLGSHISN
;
A
#
# COMPACT_ATOMS: atom_id res chain seq x y z
N MET A 1 -10.32 -1.44 26.10
CA MET A 1 -9.57 -2.68 26.42
C MET A 1 -9.44 -3.60 25.19
N LYS A 2 -10.52 -3.85 24.43
CA LYS A 2 -10.49 -4.73 23.24
C LYS A 2 -9.58 -4.23 22.10
N GLU A 3 -9.49 -2.93 21.83
CA GLU A 3 -8.61 -2.37 20.79
C GLU A 3 -7.11 -2.49 21.14
N LYS A 4 -6.73 -2.26 22.40
CA LYS A 4 -5.33 -2.47 22.82
C LYS A 4 -4.90 -3.93 22.63
N LEU A 5 -5.80 -4.88 22.91
CA LEU A 5 -5.52 -6.32 22.72
C LEU A 5 -5.38 -6.67 21.23
N LYS A 6 -6.24 -6.14 20.37
CA LYS A 6 -6.12 -6.31 18.90
C LYS A 6 -4.79 -5.77 18.38
N ASN A 7 -4.38 -4.57 18.81
CA ASN A 7 -3.12 -3.97 18.39
C ASN A 7 -1.89 -4.76 18.87
N VAL A 8 -1.95 -5.36 20.06
CA VAL A 8 -0.89 -6.24 20.59
C VAL A 8 -0.84 -7.54 19.79
N PHE A 9 -2.00 -8.16 19.52
CA PHE A 9 -2.10 -9.37 18.71
C PHE A 9 -1.56 -9.17 17.29
N PHE A 10 -1.90 -8.06 16.63
CA PHE A 10 -1.39 -7.76 15.31
C PHE A 10 0.11 -7.44 15.29
N LYS A 11 0.64 -6.73 16.31
CA LYS A 11 2.09 -6.53 16.46
C LYS A 11 2.81 -7.86 16.63
N PHE A 12 2.25 -8.77 17.45
CA PHE A 12 2.79 -10.10 17.67
C PHE A 12 2.71 -10.95 16.38
N TRP A 13 1.58 -10.91 15.64
CA TRP A 13 1.39 -11.61 14.37
C TRP A 13 2.37 -11.13 13.30
N TYR A 14 2.57 -9.81 13.18
CA TYR A 14 3.58 -9.25 12.28
C TYR A 14 5.01 -9.62 12.68
N TRP A 15 5.30 -9.60 13.97
CA TRP A 15 6.59 -10.05 14.49
C TRP A 15 6.80 -11.55 14.22
N TYR A 16 5.78 -12.37 14.45
CA TYR A 16 5.78 -13.80 14.21
C TYR A 16 6.01 -14.13 12.73
N LEU A 17 5.22 -13.57 11.81
CA LEU A 17 5.43 -13.73 10.38
C LEU A 17 6.83 -13.27 9.93
N SER A 18 7.30 -12.13 10.44
CA SER A 18 8.64 -11.63 10.13
C SER A 18 9.77 -12.49 10.69
N SER A 19 9.49 -13.34 11.68
CA SER A 19 10.49 -14.18 12.37
C SER A 19 10.52 -15.62 11.85
N ILE A 20 9.39 -16.14 11.39
CA ILE A 20 9.25 -17.54 10.94
C ILE A 20 9.37 -17.68 9.43
N ASP A 21 8.92 -16.69 8.66
CA ASP A 21 9.01 -16.74 7.20
C ASP A 21 10.47 -16.48 6.72
N LYS A 22 11.36 -17.41 7.06
CA LYS A 22 12.78 -17.37 6.66
C LYS A 22 12.96 -17.44 5.15
N ASN A 23 12.02 -18.05 4.44
CA ASN A 23 12.05 -18.25 2.99
C ASN A 23 11.44 -17.08 2.22
N ALA A 24 10.97 -16.04 2.91
CA ALA A 24 10.39 -14.87 2.26
C ALA A 24 9.17 -15.18 1.36
N GLU A 25 8.35 -16.16 1.74
CA GLU A 25 7.21 -16.63 0.94
C GLU A 25 5.99 -15.72 1.09
N VAL A 26 5.76 -15.18 2.30
CA VAL A 26 4.66 -14.26 2.57
C VAL A 26 5.08 -12.84 2.21
N ILE A 27 4.84 -12.41 0.99
CA ILE A 27 5.17 -11.06 0.49
C ILE A 27 3.95 -10.14 0.38
N PHE A 28 2.76 -10.71 0.42
CA PHE A 28 1.49 -9.98 0.42
C PHE A 28 0.73 -10.21 1.72
N MET A 29 0.03 -9.16 2.19
CA MET A 29 -0.78 -9.19 3.41
C MET A 29 -2.15 -8.55 3.16
N ASN A 30 -2.77 -8.93 2.06
CA ASN A 30 -4.11 -8.55 1.67
C ASN A 30 -5.00 -9.79 1.48
N TYR A 31 -6.31 -9.59 1.40
CA TYR A 31 -7.29 -10.68 1.25
C TYR A 31 -7.37 -11.24 -0.17
N GLY A 32 -6.69 -10.65 -1.14
CA GLY A 32 -6.78 -11.01 -2.54
C GLY A 32 -8.10 -10.56 -3.20
N TYR A 33 -8.15 -10.68 -4.51
CA TYR A 33 -9.34 -10.41 -5.32
C TYR A 33 -9.54 -11.52 -6.34
N SER A 34 -10.76 -12.09 -6.34
CA SER A 34 -11.20 -13.06 -7.32
C SER A 34 -12.61 -12.69 -7.78
N LYS A 35 -12.82 -12.67 -9.09
CA LYS A 35 -14.14 -12.54 -9.72
C LYS A 35 -14.16 -13.46 -10.92
N ASP A 36 -15.35 -13.98 -11.29
CA ASP A 36 -15.52 -14.89 -12.40
C ASP A 36 -14.81 -14.37 -13.66
N ASN A 37 -13.95 -15.23 -14.22
CA ASN A 37 -13.15 -14.94 -15.43
C ASN A 37 -12.18 -13.75 -15.35
N TYR A 38 -12.01 -13.10 -14.21
CA TYR A 38 -11.01 -12.03 -14.06
C TYR A 38 -9.62 -12.61 -13.82
N LYS A 39 -8.80 -12.60 -14.87
CA LYS A 39 -7.40 -13.04 -14.79
C LYS A 39 -6.52 -12.03 -15.52
N ILE A 40 -5.52 -11.52 -14.82
CA ILE A 40 -4.46 -10.70 -15.42
C ILE A 40 -3.29 -11.59 -15.85
N GLY A 41 -2.54 -11.15 -16.88
CA GLY A 41 -1.31 -11.83 -17.30
C GLY A 41 -0.22 -11.71 -16.24
N LEU A 42 0.32 -12.83 -15.80
CA LEU A 42 1.40 -12.89 -14.81
C LEU A 42 2.50 -13.83 -15.27
N ASN A 43 3.73 -13.60 -14.83
CA ASN A 43 4.82 -14.56 -14.95
C ASN A 43 4.56 -15.76 -14.04
N GLU A 44 5.05 -16.92 -14.41
CA GLU A 44 4.88 -18.18 -13.67
C GLU A 44 5.24 -18.06 -12.18
N THR A 45 6.32 -17.34 -11.87
CA THR A 45 6.77 -17.11 -10.48
C THR A 45 5.79 -16.31 -9.62
N ASP A 46 4.90 -15.53 -10.24
CA ASP A 46 3.91 -14.69 -9.56
C ASP A 46 2.55 -15.39 -9.40
N GLU A 47 2.32 -16.50 -10.12
CA GLU A 47 1.05 -17.24 -10.11
C GLU A 47 0.59 -17.65 -8.70
N LYS A 48 1.50 -18.06 -7.85
CA LYS A 48 1.19 -18.42 -6.44
C LYS A 48 0.58 -17.27 -5.63
N ASN A 49 0.79 -16.04 -6.06
CA ASN A 49 0.27 -14.82 -5.42
C ASN A 49 -0.84 -14.13 -6.25
N ARG A 50 -1.39 -14.83 -7.26
CA ARG A 50 -2.32 -14.27 -8.25
C ARG A 50 -3.40 -13.39 -7.64
N TYR A 51 -4.14 -13.89 -6.66
CA TYR A 51 -5.27 -13.17 -6.10
C TYR A 51 -4.84 -11.90 -5.34
N SER A 52 -3.73 -11.96 -4.61
CA SER A 52 -3.15 -10.80 -3.95
C SER A 52 -2.68 -9.74 -4.96
N ILE A 53 -2.09 -10.18 -6.07
CA ILE A 53 -1.65 -9.32 -7.16
C ILE A 53 -2.85 -8.73 -7.90
N GLN A 54 -3.91 -9.50 -8.15
CA GLN A 54 -5.13 -8.99 -8.78
C GLN A 54 -5.77 -7.86 -7.97
N LEU A 55 -5.72 -7.95 -6.63
CA LEU A 55 -6.18 -6.87 -5.78
C LEU A 55 -5.35 -5.60 -5.97
N TYR A 56 -4.01 -5.72 -5.97
CA TYR A 56 -3.13 -4.58 -6.24
C TYR A 56 -3.31 -4.02 -7.65
N HIS A 57 -3.50 -4.88 -8.64
CA HIS A 57 -3.80 -4.45 -10.01
C HIS A 57 -5.06 -3.58 -10.05
N LEU A 58 -6.14 -4.05 -9.44
CA LEU A 58 -7.41 -3.33 -9.40
C LEU A 58 -7.28 -1.94 -8.75
N VAL A 59 -6.52 -1.84 -7.65
CA VAL A 59 -6.29 -0.57 -6.95
C VAL A 59 -5.39 0.35 -7.78
N ALA A 60 -4.29 -0.16 -8.28
CA ALA A 60 -3.29 0.63 -9.00
C ALA A 60 -3.81 1.11 -10.36
N THR A 61 -4.55 0.28 -11.09
CA THR A 61 -5.10 0.64 -12.41
C THR A 61 -6.43 1.38 -12.34
N SER A 62 -6.92 1.69 -11.14
CA SER A 62 -8.08 2.58 -10.97
C SER A 62 -7.77 4.01 -11.43
N VAL A 63 -6.49 4.36 -11.57
CA VAL A 63 -5.96 5.62 -12.11
C VAL A 63 -4.83 5.33 -13.08
N TYR A 64 -4.47 6.30 -13.93
CA TYR A 64 -3.32 6.16 -14.81
C TYR A 64 -2.03 6.32 -13.99
N ILE A 65 -1.11 5.35 -14.08
CA ILE A 65 0.12 5.33 -13.26
C ILE A 65 1.41 5.14 -14.07
N ALA A 66 1.32 4.88 -15.38
CA ALA A 66 2.52 4.74 -16.21
C ALA A 66 3.26 6.07 -16.32
N GLY A 67 4.57 6.05 -16.02
CA GLY A 67 5.41 7.25 -15.97
C GLY A 67 5.27 8.10 -14.70
N GLU A 68 4.37 7.76 -13.77
CA GLU A 68 4.09 8.55 -12.56
C GLU A 68 4.99 8.16 -11.37
N ASN A 69 5.15 9.08 -10.43
CA ASN A 69 5.80 8.86 -9.15
C ASN A 69 4.76 8.39 -8.13
N ILE A 70 4.92 7.18 -7.63
CA ILE A 70 3.95 6.52 -6.76
C ILE A 70 4.49 6.40 -5.34
N LEU A 71 3.65 6.69 -4.35
CA LEU A 71 3.87 6.39 -2.94
C LEU A 71 2.87 5.34 -2.46
N GLU A 72 3.35 4.25 -1.90
CA GLU A 72 2.52 3.36 -1.10
C GLU A 72 2.77 3.58 0.39
N VAL A 73 1.72 3.94 1.13
CA VAL A 73 1.77 4.10 2.59
C VAL A 73 1.25 2.83 3.25
N GLY A 74 2.09 2.22 4.10
CA GLY A 74 1.82 0.91 4.70
C GLY A 74 2.14 -0.24 3.76
N CYS A 75 3.29 -0.17 3.07
CA CYS A 75 3.69 -1.13 2.03
C CYS A 75 4.00 -2.55 2.53
N GLY A 76 4.07 -2.75 3.85
CA GLY A 76 4.37 -4.05 4.44
C GLY A 76 5.67 -4.65 3.91
N ARG A 77 5.59 -5.83 3.32
CA ARG A 77 6.73 -6.56 2.73
C ARG A 77 6.95 -6.28 1.23
N GLY A 78 6.30 -5.25 0.69
CA GLY A 78 6.61 -4.66 -0.61
C GLY A 78 6.15 -5.45 -1.84
N GLY A 79 5.37 -6.52 -1.66
CA GLY A 79 4.90 -7.35 -2.78
C GLY A 79 4.08 -6.55 -3.80
N GLY A 80 3.20 -5.66 -3.32
CA GLY A 80 2.38 -4.79 -4.15
C GLY A 80 3.20 -3.83 -4.98
N LEU A 81 4.12 -3.09 -4.36
CA LEU A 81 5.02 -2.18 -5.09
C LEU A 81 5.94 -2.90 -6.06
N SER A 82 6.44 -4.09 -5.69
CA SER A 82 7.22 -4.92 -6.61
C SER A 82 6.41 -5.28 -7.85
N TYR A 83 5.13 -5.64 -7.68
CA TYR A 83 4.23 -5.88 -8.80
C TYR A 83 4.04 -4.61 -9.66
N ILE A 84 3.68 -3.48 -9.05
CA ILE A 84 3.46 -2.21 -9.74
C ILE A 84 4.70 -1.82 -10.56
N ASN A 85 5.90 -1.87 -9.94
CA ASN A 85 7.15 -1.53 -10.62
C ASN A 85 7.46 -2.42 -11.84
N ARG A 86 7.13 -3.72 -11.77
CA ARG A 86 7.45 -4.68 -12.83
C ARG A 86 6.44 -4.72 -13.98
N TYR A 87 5.17 -4.43 -13.71
CA TYR A 87 4.09 -4.67 -14.67
C TYR A 87 3.41 -3.40 -15.16
N LEU A 88 3.48 -2.28 -14.44
CA LEU A 88 2.67 -1.10 -14.71
C LEU A 88 3.48 0.15 -15.11
N SER A 89 4.79 -0.02 -15.31
CA SER A 89 5.70 0.99 -15.86
C SER A 89 5.66 2.38 -15.20
N PRO A 90 5.64 2.50 -13.85
CA PRO A 90 5.75 3.81 -13.20
C PRO A 90 7.16 4.41 -13.44
N SER A 91 7.30 5.72 -13.20
CA SER A 91 8.61 6.39 -13.19
C SER A 91 9.41 5.99 -11.96
N LEU A 92 8.85 6.18 -10.79
CA LEU A 92 9.44 5.83 -9.50
C LEU A 92 8.37 5.32 -8.55
N VAL A 93 8.66 4.27 -7.80
CA VAL A 93 7.79 3.82 -6.71
C VAL A 93 8.52 3.91 -5.37
N THR A 94 7.84 4.44 -4.37
CA THR A 94 8.34 4.57 -3.01
C THR A 94 7.37 3.88 -2.06
N GLY A 95 7.87 2.95 -1.24
CA GLY A 95 7.11 2.30 -0.19
C GLY A 95 7.51 2.79 1.18
N VAL A 96 6.53 3.08 2.03
CA VAL A 96 6.79 3.39 3.43
C VAL A 96 6.02 2.48 4.37
N ASP A 97 6.67 2.09 5.45
CA ASP A 97 6.06 1.32 6.54
C ASP A 97 6.70 1.68 7.88
N LEU A 98 5.93 1.58 8.97
CA LEU A 98 6.43 1.81 10.31
C LEU A 98 7.36 0.66 10.78
N ASN A 99 7.19 -0.53 10.24
CA ASN A 99 7.93 -1.74 10.60
C ASN A 99 9.31 -1.77 9.94
N LYS A 100 10.36 -1.45 10.71
CA LYS A 100 11.75 -1.47 10.23
C LYS A 100 12.18 -2.84 9.66
N LYS A 101 11.68 -3.97 10.21
CA LYS A 101 12.05 -5.30 9.71
C LYS A 101 11.46 -5.53 8.31
N ALA A 102 10.21 -5.10 8.08
CA ALA A 102 9.58 -5.17 6.77
C ALA A 102 10.34 -4.31 5.74
N ILE A 103 10.71 -3.09 6.10
CA ILE A 103 11.52 -2.21 5.23
C ILE A 103 12.89 -2.80 4.91
N ASN A 104 13.58 -3.34 5.92
CA ASN A 104 14.88 -4.00 5.69
C ASN A 104 14.73 -5.20 4.72
N PHE A 105 13.67 -5.97 4.85
CA PHE A 105 13.34 -7.06 3.94
C PHE A 105 13.10 -6.54 2.51
N CYS A 106 12.28 -5.49 2.36
CA CYS A 106 11.99 -4.88 1.06
C CYS A 106 13.27 -4.38 0.37
N ASN A 107 14.13 -3.67 1.11
CA ASN A 107 15.39 -3.14 0.58
C ASN A 107 16.33 -4.26 0.15
N LYS A 108 16.37 -5.39 0.89
CA LYS A 108 17.19 -6.55 0.50
C LYS A 108 16.64 -7.25 -0.75
N LYS A 109 15.32 -7.32 -0.89
CA LYS A 109 14.66 -8.14 -1.92
C LYS A 109 14.37 -7.39 -3.22
N TYR A 110 14.00 -6.12 -3.15
CA TYR A 110 13.42 -5.41 -4.30
C TYR A 110 14.15 -4.12 -4.68
N SER A 111 15.11 -3.64 -3.87
CA SER A 111 15.71 -2.32 -4.09
C SER A 111 16.36 -2.23 -5.48
N SER A 112 16.07 -1.17 -6.21
CA SER A 112 16.64 -0.81 -7.50
C SER A 112 16.57 0.71 -7.68
N GLU A 113 17.00 1.22 -8.81
CA GLU A 113 16.93 2.66 -9.09
C GLU A 113 15.51 3.21 -9.10
N ARG A 114 14.51 2.38 -9.49
CA ARG A 114 13.11 2.79 -9.62
C ARG A 114 12.21 2.38 -8.45
N ILE A 115 12.74 1.67 -7.46
CA ILE A 115 11.95 1.26 -6.30
C ILE A 115 12.72 1.50 -5.01
N LYS A 116 12.11 2.22 -4.07
CA LYS A 116 12.71 2.58 -2.78
C LYS A 116 11.78 2.23 -1.64
N PHE A 117 12.36 1.84 -0.50
CA PHE A 117 11.60 1.54 0.71
C PHE A 117 12.20 2.27 1.91
N LEU A 118 11.35 3.01 2.63
CA LEU A 118 11.76 3.86 3.73
C LEU A 118 10.89 3.60 4.96
N LYS A 119 11.51 3.65 6.15
CA LYS A 119 10.74 3.63 7.39
C LYS A 119 10.10 4.98 7.61
N ALA A 120 8.76 5.03 7.70
CA ALA A 120 8.03 6.25 8.04
C ALA A 120 6.76 5.93 8.83
N ASN A 121 6.27 6.96 9.55
CA ASN A 121 4.94 6.94 10.14
C ASN A 121 3.96 7.54 9.14
N ALA A 122 2.89 6.81 8.83
CA ALA A 122 1.83 7.27 7.92
C ALA A 122 1.23 8.63 8.32
N GLN A 123 1.21 8.94 9.62
CA GLN A 123 0.67 10.18 10.19
C GLN A 123 1.70 11.34 10.21
N LYS A 124 2.93 11.10 9.74
CA LYS A 124 4.00 12.09 9.62
C LYS A 124 5.00 11.59 8.58
N LEU A 125 4.75 11.88 7.32
CA LEU A 125 5.58 11.47 6.19
C LEU A 125 6.76 12.44 6.00
N ASN A 126 7.98 11.90 5.86
CA ASN A 126 9.19 12.69 5.68
C ASN A 126 9.46 13.00 4.18
N PHE A 127 8.43 13.50 3.49
CA PHE A 127 8.53 13.95 2.10
C PHE A 127 8.16 15.42 1.99
N GLN A 128 8.63 16.07 0.95
CA GLN A 128 8.23 17.43 0.62
C GLN A 128 6.76 17.43 0.16
N LYS A 129 6.13 18.60 0.24
CA LYS A 129 4.84 18.86 -0.38
C LYS A 129 4.91 18.60 -1.89
N ASP A 130 3.81 18.16 -2.49
CA ASP A 130 3.65 18.00 -3.94
C ASP A 130 4.73 17.09 -4.59
N SER A 131 5.07 15.96 -3.91
CA SER A 131 6.14 15.04 -4.33
C SER A 131 5.68 13.87 -5.19
N PHE A 132 4.41 13.47 -5.08
CA PHE A 132 3.89 12.25 -5.71
C PHE A 132 2.66 12.53 -6.57
N ASP A 133 2.58 11.83 -7.68
CA ASP A 133 1.43 11.89 -8.60
C ASP A 133 0.29 11.00 -8.10
N VAL A 134 0.64 9.85 -7.49
CA VAL A 134 -0.31 8.88 -6.95
C VAL A 134 0.12 8.42 -5.57
N VAL A 135 -0.81 8.40 -4.63
CA VAL A 135 -0.64 7.73 -3.33
C VAL A 135 -1.58 6.53 -3.27
N ILE A 136 -1.04 5.39 -2.84
CA ILE A 136 -1.79 4.13 -2.68
C ILE A 136 -1.74 3.71 -1.22
N ASN A 137 -2.85 3.20 -0.71
CA ASN A 137 -2.92 2.56 0.60
C ASN A 137 -3.80 1.32 0.50
N VAL A 138 -3.22 0.14 0.77
CA VAL A 138 -3.91 -1.14 0.66
C VAL A 138 -3.93 -1.82 2.01
N GLU A 139 -5.12 -2.04 2.57
CA GLU A 139 -5.39 -2.81 3.80
C GLU A 139 -4.54 -2.39 5.01
N SER A 140 -4.19 -1.11 5.15
CA SER A 140 -3.34 -0.66 6.26
C SER A 140 -3.92 0.48 7.09
N SER A 141 -4.70 1.40 6.52
CA SER A 141 -5.18 2.62 7.20
C SER A 141 -6.13 2.36 8.37
N HIS A 142 -6.84 1.25 8.40
CA HIS A 142 -7.69 0.84 9.53
C HIS A 142 -6.90 0.62 10.85
N ARG A 143 -5.57 0.64 10.78
CA ARG A 143 -4.67 0.52 11.94
C ARG A 143 -4.11 1.84 12.43
N TYR A 144 -4.38 2.94 11.72
CA TYR A 144 -3.83 4.23 12.09
C TYR A 144 -4.66 4.85 13.22
N SER A 145 -3.97 5.29 14.27
CA SER A 145 -4.63 5.83 15.46
C SER A 145 -5.33 7.17 15.21
N GLN A 146 -4.84 7.93 14.25
CA GLN A 146 -5.37 9.25 13.86
C GLN A 146 -5.45 9.31 12.34
N ILE A 147 -6.59 8.88 11.82
CA ILE A 147 -6.82 8.80 10.37
C ILE A 147 -6.73 10.18 9.70
N ASP A 148 -7.19 11.22 10.38
CA ASP A 148 -7.17 12.59 9.86
C ASP A 148 -5.73 13.08 9.60
N LEU A 149 -4.78 12.75 10.48
CA LEU A 149 -3.37 13.09 10.25
C LEU A 149 -2.81 12.36 9.02
N PHE A 150 -3.18 11.09 8.84
CA PHE A 150 -2.77 10.35 7.65
C PHE A 150 -3.31 10.99 6.38
N ILE A 151 -4.60 11.34 6.36
CA ILE A 151 -5.23 11.96 5.20
C ILE A 151 -4.61 13.34 4.91
N ASN A 152 -4.32 14.15 5.92
CA ASN A 152 -3.64 15.43 5.76
C ASN A 152 -2.23 15.25 5.17
N GLU A 153 -1.50 14.21 5.58
CA GLU A 153 -0.19 13.91 5.02
C GLU A 153 -0.29 13.43 3.56
N VAL A 154 -1.28 12.60 3.23
CA VAL A 154 -1.56 12.21 1.84
C VAL A 154 -1.83 13.44 0.98
N TYR A 155 -2.72 14.33 1.43
CA TYR A 155 -3.01 15.58 0.73
C TYR A 155 -1.75 16.45 0.54
N ARG A 156 -0.93 16.56 1.58
CA ARG A 156 0.29 17.38 1.55
C ARG A 156 1.33 16.87 0.55
N VAL A 157 1.51 15.54 0.46
CA VAL A 157 2.53 14.94 -0.40
C VAL A 157 2.06 14.73 -1.85
N LEU A 158 0.77 14.73 -2.12
CA LEU A 158 0.21 14.67 -3.46
C LEU A 158 0.43 16.00 -4.19
N LYS A 159 0.81 15.91 -5.45
CA LYS A 159 0.81 17.03 -6.39
C LYS A 159 -0.60 17.54 -6.63
N PRO A 160 -0.78 18.82 -7.02
CA PRO A 160 -2.06 19.29 -7.54
C PRO A 160 -2.52 18.40 -8.71
N GLY A 161 -3.77 17.91 -8.66
CA GLY A 161 -4.29 16.96 -9.64
C GLY A 161 -3.87 15.50 -9.43
N GLY A 162 -3.10 15.21 -8.39
CA GLY A 162 -2.70 13.84 -8.04
C GLY A 162 -3.84 13.01 -7.45
N PHE A 163 -3.67 11.70 -7.46
CA PHE A 163 -4.72 10.74 -7.08
C PHE A 163 -4.38 10.00 -5.79
N PHE A 164 -5.38 9.82 -4.95
CA PHE A 164 -5.32 8.91 -3.81
C PHE A 164 -6.21 7.69 -4.06
N SER A 165 -5.62 6.51 -4.05
CA SER A 165 -6.32 5.23 -4.17
C SER A 165 -6.20 4.45 -2.87
N LEU A 166 -7.35 4.21 -2.22
CA LEU A 166 -7.46 3.56 -0.93
C LEU A 166 -8.29 2.29 -1.04
N LEU A 167 -7.78 1.20 -0.50
CA LEU A 167 -8.55 -0.03 -0.31
C LEU A 167 -8.56 -0.42 1.16
N ILE A 168 -9.76 -0.56 1.71
CA ILE A 168 -10.01 -1.02 3.08
C ILE A 168 -11.14 -2.04 3.06
N LEU A 169 -10.92 -3.21 3.65
CA LEU A 169 -11.95 -4.25 3.85
C LEU A 169 -12.75 -4.57 2.58
N GLY A 170 -12.07 -4.59 1.42
CA GLY A 170 -12.70 -4.87 0.13
C GLY A 170 -13.39 -3.68 -0.54
N ILE A 171 -13.37 -2.49 0.07
CA ILE A 171 -13.91 -1.26 -0.52
C ILE A 171 -12.78 -0.44 -1.12
N ILE A 172 -12.87 -0.13 -2.42
CA ILE A 172 -11.94 0.77 -3.11
C ILE A 172 -12.52 2.17 -3.13
N LEU A 173 -11.80 3.10 -2.53
CA LEU A 173 -12.09 4.53 -2.59
C LEU A 173 -10.99 5.22 -3.39
N ARG A 174 -11.37 6.16 -4.25
CA ARG A 174 -10.44 7.01 -5.00
C ARG A 174 -10.94 8.44 -4.98
N SER A 175 -10.02 9.38 -4.92
CA SER A 175 -10.33 10.80 -4.96
C SER A 175 -9.28 11.55 -5.77
N GLU A 176 -9.76 12.37 -6.70
CA GLU A 176 -9.00 13.46 -7.30
C GLU A 176 -9.18 14.67 -6.38
N ASN A 177 -8.12 15.42 -6.09
CA ASN A 177 -8.21 16.61 -5.24
C ASN A 177 -9.05 16.34 -3.98
N LEU A 178 -8.43 15.84 -2.94
CA LEU A 178 -9.07 15.42 -1.70
C LEU A 178 -9.92 16.53 -1.05
N THR A 179 -11.05 16.87 -1.65
CA THR A 179 -12.15 17.53 -0.96
C THR A 179 -12.88 16.44 -0.20
N LEU A 180 -12.35 16.08 0.96
CA LEU A 180 -12.97 15.11 1.84
C LEU A 180 -14.25 15.67 2.44
N ASN A 181 -15.36 15.37 1.81
CA ASN A 181 -16.65 15.31 2.49
C ASN A 181 -16.71 13.99 3.28
N LEU A 182 -16.03 13.93 4.42
CA LEU A 182 -16.09 12.81 5.36
C LEU A 182 -17.47 12.65 6.04
N GLY A 183 -18.50 13.42 5.58
CA GLY A 183 -19.79 13.56 6.26
C GLY A 183 -20.93 12.70 5.77
N SER A 184 -20.83 11.85 4.73
CA SER A 184 -22.06 11.27 4.18
C SER A 184 -22.07 9.76 3.82
N HIS A 185 -21.03 8.98 4.11
CA HIS A 185 -21.05 7.56 3.75
C HIS A 185 -20.66 6.56 4.87
N ILE A 186 -20.83 6.96 6.13
CA ILE A 186 -20.85 6.02 7.27
C ILE A 186 -22.26 6.07 7.88
N SER A 187 -23.26 5.74 7.10
CA SER A 187 -24.62 5.46 7.58
C SER A 187 -25.30 4.52 6.59
N ASN A 188 -25.23 3.27 6.89
CA ASN A 188 -26.10 2.12 6.69
C ASN A 188 -25.28 0.84 6.47
#